data_eb880145b0c2281834cc071587a44a6f
#
_entry.id   eb880145b0c2281834cc071587a44a6f
#
_cell.length_a   1.000
_cell.length_b   1.000
_cell.length_c   1.000
_cell.angle_alpha   90.00
_cell.angle_beta   90.00
_cell.angle_gamma   90.00
#
_symmetry.space_group_name_H-M   'P 1'
#
loop_
_entity.id
_entity.type
_entity.pdbx_description
1 polymer ?
#
loop_
_entity_poly.entity_id
_entity_poly.type
_entity_poly.pdbx_seq_one_letter_code
_entity_poly.pdbx_strand_id
1 'polypeptide(L)'
;MIPVRSSPHKTLRLHNIWVDGACPGNQFRGPQPMGGGIVATCEGYRREWSLPLGPGTNQLAEILVVSEALKRIKDRPAADVVVHSDSEYAIGCLTRRWKPKANLEAIAAAKALIAECGRFRMVKVPGHSGIPENELADRLAVQAISANSD
;
A
#
# COMPACT_ATOMS: atom_id res chain seq x y z
N MET A 1 -38.52 -7.50 10.36
CA MET A 1 -37.85 -7.29 10.27
C MET A 1 -36.88 -7.48 10.24
N ILE A 2 -36.37 -7.14 10.10
CA ILE A 2 -35.45 -7.14 10.03
C ILE A 2 -34.61 -7.31 10.09
N PRO A 3 -34.43 -7.50 9.94
CA PRO A 3 -33.36 -7.57 10.24
C PRO A 3 -32.36 -7.11 9.74
N VAL A 4 -32.25 -6.43 9.49
CA VAL A 4 -31.28 -6.12 9.10
C VAL A 4 -30.14 -6.25 9.83
N ARG A 5 -30.17 -6.47 10.62
CA ARG A 5 -29.21 -6.68 11.21
C ARG A 5 -28.28 -7.47 11.05
N SER A 6 -28.32 -8.06 10.67
CA SER A 6 -27.31 -8.98 10.27
C SER A 6 -26.07 -8.31 9.71
N SER A 7 -26.14 -7.08 9.31
CA SER A 7 -24.98 -6.45 8.75
C SER A 7 -23.78 -6.40 9.68
N PRO A 8 -23.92 -6.23 11.03
CA PRO A 8 -22.73 -6.27 11.87
C PRO A 8 -22.09 -7.64 11.93
N HIS A 9 -22.78 -8.66 11.46
CA HIS A 9 -22.23 -10.01 11.46
C HIS A 9 -21.79 -10.47 10.08
N LYS A 10 -21.86 -9.57 9.11
CA LYS A 10 -21.41 -9.90 7.77
C LYS A 10 -19.91 -10.15 7.80
N THR A 11 -19.50 -11.30 7.31
CA THR A 11 -18.10 -11.65 7.27
C THR A 11 -17.38 -10.81 6.22
N LEU A 12 -16.33 -10.13 6.62
CA LEU A 12 -15.49 -9.40 5.69
C LEU A 12 -14.51 -10.36 5.05
N ARG A 13 -14.10 -10.04 3.82
CA ARG A 13 -13.08 -10.82 3.12
C ARG A 13 -11.71 -10.30 3.51
N LEU A 14 -10.83 -11.22 3.91
CA LEU A 14 -9.48 -10.87 4.32
C LEU A 14 -8.59 -10.69 3.10
N HIS A 15 -8.01 -9.50 3.00
CA HIS A 15 -7.01 -9.17 1.99
C HIS A 15 -5.68 -8.95 2.69
N ASN A 16 -4.71 -9.83 2.42
CA ASN A 16 -3.34 -9.61 2.89
C ASN A 16 -2.56 -9.01 1.73
N ILE A 17 -1.99 -7.83 1.95
CA ILE A 17 -1.33 -7.09 0.90
C ILE A 17 0.05 -6.67 1.37
N TRP A 18 1.08 -7.05 0.62
CA TRP A 18 2.45 -6.61 0.85
C TRP A 18 2.76 -5.53 -0.15
N VAL A 19 3.25 -4.39 0.32
CA VAL A 19 3.55 -3.24 -0.53
C VAL A 19 4.98 -2.79 -0.31
N ASP A 20 5.57 -2.24 -1.36
CA ASP A 20 6.85 -1.58 -1.25
C ASP A 20 6.92 -0.46 -2.27
N GLY A 21 7.45 0.69 -1.84
CA GLY A 21 7.68 1.82 -2.72
C GLY A 21 9.18 2.00 -2.87
N ALA A 22 9.62 2.28 -4.08
CA ALA A 22 11.04 2.44 -4.37
C ALA A 22 11.30 3.75 -5.10
N CYS A 23 12.39 4.39 -4.75
CA CYS A 23 12.89 5.56 -5.45
C CYS A 23 14.43 5.53 -5.37
N PRO A 24 15.07 4.64 -6.18
CA PRO A 24 16.51 4.44 -6.06
C PRO A 24 17.35 5.69 -6.27
N GLY A 25 16.84 6.67 -7.05
CA GLY A 25 17.54 7.93 -7.26
C GLY A 25 17.30 8.98 -6.20
N ASN A 26 16.74 8.58 -5.05
CA ASN A 26 16.31 9.52 -4.02
C ASN A 26 17.43 10.42 -3.48
N GLN A 27 18.68 9.99 -3.59
CA GLN A 27 19.83 10.77 -3.16
C GLN A 27 20.15 11.92 -4.12
N PHE A 28 19.60 11.91 -5.32
CA PHE A 28 19.86 12.98 -6.29
C PHE A 28 18.90 14.14 -6.06
N ARG A 29 19.23 15.29 -6.66
CA ARG A 29 18.37 16.48 -6.54
C ARG A 29 17.08 16.32 -7.30
N GLY A 30 16.01 16.84 -6.72
CA GLY A 30 14.72 16.90 -7.36
C GLY A 30 14.01 15.56 -7.39
N PRO A 31 12.79 15.54 -7.93
CA PRO A 31 12.02 14.31 -8.01
C PRO A 31 12.69 13.28 -8.91
N GLN A 32 12.67 12.04 -8.48
CA GLN A 32 13.24 10.90 -9.19
C GLN A 32 12.16 9.87 -9.46
N PRO A 33 12.34 8.99 -10.46
CA PRO A 33 11.33 7.98 -10.75
C PRO A 33 11.05 7.10 -9.55
N MET A 34 9.75 6.88 -9.31
CA MET A 34 9.26 6.00 -8.24
C MET A 34 8.61 4.76 -8.83
N GLY A 35 8.70 3.66 -8.08
CA GLY A 35 7.99 2.44 -8.42
C GLY A 35 7.26 1.89 -7.24
N GLY A 36 6.17 1.18 -7.49
CA GLY A 36 5.41 0.49 -6.47
C GLY A 36 5.30 -0.98 -6.78
N GLY A 37 5.46 -1.82 -5.77
CA GLY A 37 5.26 -3.25 -5.88
C GLY A 37 4.15 -3.68 -4.94
N ILE A 38 3.27 -4.53 -5.42
CA ILE A 38 2.12 -5.00 -4.65
C ILE A 38 1.97 -6.50 -4.85
N VAL A 39 1.87 -7.23 -3.73
CA VAL A 39 1.51 -8.64 -3.73
C VAL A 39 0.28 -8.78 -2.86
N ALA A 40 -0.82 -9.23 -3.44
CA ALA A 40 -2.09 -9.30 -2.72
C ALA A 40 -2.66 -10.70 -2.76
N THR A 41 -3.16 -11.17 -1.62
CA THR A 41 -3.85 -12.45 -1.53
C THR A 41 -5.24 -12.24 -0.93
N CYS A 42 -6.21 -12.98 -1.46
CA CYS A 42 -7.57 -12.96 -0.94
C CYS A 42 -8.24 -14.29 -1.30
N GLU A 43 -8.66 -15.04 -0.30
CA GLU A 43 -9.41 -16.29 -0.50
C GLU A 43 -8.75 -17.25 -1.49
N GLY A 44 -7.43 -17.41 -1.37
CA GLY A 44 -6.69 -18.33 -2.20
C GLY A 44 -6.23 -17.75 -3.53
N TYR A 45 -6.71 -16.58 -3.91
CA TYR A 45 -6.25 -15.89 -5.11
C TYR A 45 -5.08 -15.00 -4.79
N ARG A 46 -4.17 -14.88 -5.76
CA ARG A 46 -2.97 -14.05 -5.61
C ARG A 46 -2.82 -13.17 -6.84
N ARG A 47 -2.56 -11.89 -6.61
CA ARG A 47 -2.30 -10.94 -7.68
C ARG A 47 -1.03 -10.16 -7.35
N GLU A 48 -0.34 -9.76 -8.40
CA GLU A 48 0.90 -9.01 -8.26
C GLU A 48 0.91 -7.84 -9.23
N TRP A 49 1.44 -6.70 -8.81
CA TRP A 49 1.54 -5.52 -9.66
C TRP A 49 2.89 -4.85 -9.51
N SER A 50 3.42 -4.41 -10.63
CA SER A 50 4.61 -3.59 -10.72
C SER A 50 4.18 -2.29 -11.39
N LEU A 51 4.19 -1.18 -10.66
CA LEU A 51 3.55 0.06 -11.09
C LEU A 51 4.53 1.22 -11.07
N PRO A 52 4.73 1.91 -12.22
CA PRO A 52 5.43 3.19 -12.17
C PRO A 52 4.54 4.21 -11.47
N LEU A 53 5.12 4.97 -10.56
CA LEU A 53 4.37 5.93 -9.74
C LEU A 53 4.65 7.38 -10.12
N GLY A 54 5.48 7.61 -11.14
CA GLY A 54 5.84 8.95 -11.55
C GLY A 54 7.03 9.48 -10.75
N PRO A 55 7.33 10.77 -10.90
CA PRO A 55 8.46 11.36 -10.19
C PRO A 55 8.11 11.72 -8.75
N GLY A 56 9.06 11.54 -7.86
CA GLY A 56 8.85 11.88 -6.45
C GLY A 56 10.01 11.49 -5.58
N THR A 57 9.69 11.04 -4.38
CA THR A 57 10.66 10.68 -3.37
C THR A 57 10.35 9.31 -2.81
N ASN A 58 11.29 8.77 -2.06
CA ASN A 58 11.08 7.47 -1.44
C ASN A 58 9.87 7.48 -0.51
N GLN A 59 9.73 8.53 0.31
CA GLN A 59 8.60 8.62 1.24
C GLN A 59 7.26 8.71 0.51
N LEU A 60 7.22 9.49 -0.58
CA LEU A 60 5.99 9.59 -1.37
C LEU A 60 5.63 8.25 -1.99
N ALA A 61 6.62 7.51 -2.49
CA ALA A 61 6.37 6.19 -3.08
C ALA A 61 5.72 5.25 -2.08
N GLU A 62 6.16 5.30 -0.82
CA GLU A 62 5.62 4.43 0.22
C GLU A 62 4.15 4.74 0.54
N ILE A 63 3.74 6.00 0.39
CA ILE A 63 2.34 6.37 0.58
C ILE A 63 1.51 5.99 -0.65
N LEU A 64 2.01 6.33 -1.85
CA LEU A 64 1.26 6.10 -3.08
C LEU A 64 0.99 4.62 -3.33
N VAL A 65 1.93 3.75 -2.97
CA VAL A 65 1.74 2.32 -3.22
C VAL A 65 0.60 1.77 -2.36
N VAL A 66 0.37 2.30 -1.16
CA VAL A 66 -0.78 1.89 -0.35
C VAL A 66 -2.08 2.29 -1.05
N SER A 67 -2.15 3.52 -1.55
CA SER A 67 -3.33 3.97 -2.29
C SER A 67 -3.59 3.11 -3.51
N GLU A 68 -2.53 2.79 -4.28
CA GLU A 68 -2.67 1.96 -5.46
C GLU A 68 -3.18 0.56 -5.12
N ALA A 69 -2.72 0.01 -4.00
CA ALA A 69 -3.20 -1.29 -3.54
C ALA A 69 -4.69 -1.24 -3.20
N LEU A 70 -5.10 -0.22 -2.47
CA LEU A 70 -6.50 -0.10 -2.04
C LEU A 70 -7.45 0.15 -3.23
N LYS A 71 -7.00 0.89 -4.23
CA LYS A 71 -7.80 1.13 -5.44
C LYS A 71 -8.12 -0.17 -6.17
N ARG A 72 -7.32 -1.21 -6.00
CA ARG A 72 -7.49 -2.48 -6.69
C ARG A 72 -8.43 -3.45 -5.98
N ILE A 73 -8.91 -3.06 -4.81
CA ILE A 73 -9.95 -3.83 -4.11
C ILE A 73 -11.29 -3.33 -4.60
N LYS A 74 -12.09 -4.22 -5.20
CA LYS A 74 -13.35 -3.83 -5.82
C LYS A 74 -14.40 -3.39 -4.82
N ASP A 75 -14.47 -4.07 -3.69
CA ASP A 75 -15.50 -3.81 -2.67
C ASP A 75 -14.82 -3.53 -1.34
N ARG A 76 -14.33 -2.32 -1.19
CA ARG A 76 -13.62 -1.95 0.03
C ARG A 76 -14.48 -2.06 1.29
N PRO A 77 -15.77 -1.69 1.28
CA PRO A 77 -16.59 -1.87 2.49
C PRO A 77 -16.69 -3.31 2.96
N ALA A 78 -16.54 -4.29 2.06
CA ALA A 78 -16.61 -5.70 2.41
C ALA A 78 -15.21 -6.28 2.69
N ALA A 79 -14.19 -5.45 2.73
CA ALA A 79 -12.81 -5.93 2.88
C ALA A 79 -12.25 -5.70 4.28
N ASP A 80 -11.58 -6.73 4.79
CA ASP A 80 -10.72 -6.63 5.97
C ASP A 80 -9.30 -6.61 5.43
N VAL A 81 -8.66 -5.45 5.48
CA VAL A 81 -7.39 -5.23 4.80
C VAL A 81 -6.24 -5.18 5.78
N VAL A 82 -5.23 -6.01 5.52
CA VAL A 82 -3.97 -5.98 6.27
C VAL A 82 -2.87 -5.64 5.29
N VAL A 83 -2.27 -4.47 5.45
CA VAL A 83 -1.17 -4.03 4.61
C VAL A 83 0.14 -4.22 5.37
N HIS A 84 1.03 -5.01 4.77
CA HIS A 84 2.35 -5.28 5.31
C HIS A 84 3.35 -4.35 4.62
N SER A 85 4.02 -3.53 5.41
CA SER A 85 4.95 -2.52 4.90
C SER A 85 6.19 -2.46 5.78
N ASP A 86 7.34 -2.21 5.17
CA ASP A 86 8.54 -1.96 5.96
C ASP A 86 8.76 -0.46 6.21
N SER A 87 7.83 0.38 5.78
CA SER A 87 7.94 1.84 5.91
C SER A 87 7.34 2.33 7.21
N GLU A 88 8.19 2.68 8.16
CA GLU A 88 7.75 3.32 9.41
C GLU A 88 7.01 4.61 9.11
N TYR A 89 7.49 5.35 8.11
CA TYR A 89 6.89 6.62 7.70
C TYR A 89 5.44 6.42 7.25
N ALA A 90 5.20 5.45 6.36
CA ALA A 90 3.85 5.19 5.87
C ALA A 90 2.92 4.76 7.00
N ILE A 91 3.38 3.86 7.85
CA ILE A 91 2.57 3.39 8.97
C ILE A 91 2.23 4.55 9.90
N GLY A 92 3.22 5.39 10.21
CA GLY A 92 3.01 6.53 11.08
C GLY A 92 2.04 7.55 10.51
N CYS A 93 2.20 7.89 9.24
CA CYS A 93 1.35 8.89 8.59
C CYS A 93 -0.09 8.40 8.39
N LEU A 94 -0.26 7.12 8.14
CA LEU A 94 -1.58 6.58 7.76
C LEU A 94 -2.36 5.98 8.92
N THR A 95 -1.68 5.50 9.96
CA THR A 95 -2.36 4.80 11.05
C THR A 95 -2.10 5.36 12.44
N ARG A 96 -1.12 6.26 12.57
CA ARG A 96 -0.81 6.90 13.85
C ARG A 96 -1.11 8.38 13.76
N ARG A 97 -0.96 9.10 14.86
CA ARG A 97 -1.27 10.53 14.89
C ARG A 97 -0.06 11.39 14.55
N TRP A 98 0.72 10.94 13.59
CA TRP A 98 1.85 11.74 13.12
C TRP A 98 1.33 12.95 12.34
N LYS A 99 2.05 14.04 12.42
CA LYS A 99 1.69 15.29 11.73
C LYS A 99 2.75 15.58 10.66
N PRO A 100 2.63 14.95 9.51
CA PRO A 100 3.63 15.15 8.44
C PRO A 100 3.59 16.58 7.92
N LYS A 101 4.73 17.02 7.41
CA LYS A 101 4.84 18.35 6.81
C LYS A 101 4.85 18.30 5.29
N ALA A 102 4.97 17.11 4.72
CA ALA A 102 5.04 16.92 3.28
C ALA A 102 4.10 15.80 2.86
N ASN A 103 3.86 15.68 1.55
CA ASN A 103 3.04 14.63 0.96
C ASN A 103 1.59 14.66 1.46
N LEU A 104 1.09 15.84 1.79
CA LEU A 104 -0.20 15.99 2.44
C LEU A 104 -1.36 15.51 1.57
N GLU A 105 -1.32 15.81 0.27
CA GLU A 105 -2.37 15.35 -0.65
C GLU A 105 -2.40 13.84 -0.77
N ALA A 106 -1.22 13.23 -0.92
CA ALA A 106 -1.12 11.78 -1.06
C ALA A 106 -1.58 11.08 0.20
N ILE A 107 -1.23 11.62 1.37
CA ILE A 107 -1.64 11.07 2.66
C ILE A 107 -3.16 11.18 2.82
N ALA A 108 -3.74 12.34 2.48
CA ALA A 108 -5.18 12.53 2.57
C ALA A 108 -5.92 11.58 1.66
N ALA A 109 -5.42 11.38 0.43
CA ALA A 109 -6.05 10.46 -0.52
C ALA A 109 -5.98 9.02 -0.02
N ALA A 110 -4.85 8.61 0.55
CA ALA A 110 -4.70 7.27 1.11
C ALA A 110 -5.67 7.06 2.28
N LYS A 111 -5.76 8.06 3.18
CA LYS A 111 -6.67 7.97 4.33
C LYS A 111 -8.12 7.87 3.90
N ALA A 112 -8.50 8.56 2.83
CA ALA A 112 -9.86 8.48 2.31
C ALA A 112 -10.19 7.06 1.84
N LEU A 113 -9.24 6.41 1.17
CA LEU A 113 -9.43 5.02 0.73
C LEU A 113 -9.48 4.07 1.93
N ILE A 114 -8.61 4.30 2.91
CA ILE A 114 -8.60 3.51 4.15
C ILE A 114 -9.96 3.57 4.84
N ALA A 115 -10.55 4.76 4.89
CA ALA A 115 -11.84 4.95 5.55
C ALA A 115 -12.97 4.20 4.87
N GLU A 116 -12.82 3.85 3.59
CA GLU A 116 -13.81 3.07 2.87
C GLU A 116 -13.76 1.58 3.18
N CYS A 117 -12.65 1.11 3.74
CA CYS A 117 -12.49 -0.32 4.04
C CYS A 117 -13.36 -0.73 5.21
N GLY A 118 -13.90 -1.95 5.17
CA GLY A 118 -14.65 -2.48 6.28
C GLY A 118 -13.79 -2.58 7.53
N ARG A 119 -12.52 -2.92 7.35
CA ARG A 119 -11.52 -2.95 8.40
C ARG A 119 -10.16 -2.73 7.78
N PHE A 120 -9.28 -2.03 8.47
CA PHE A 120 -7.94 -1.76 7.94
C PHE A 120 -6.91 -1.74 9.06
N ARG A 121 -5.75 -2.33 8.79
CA ARG A 121 -4.60 -2.19 9.67
C ARG A 121 -3.32 -2.35 8.86
N MET A 122 -2.25 -1.77 9.39
CA MET A 122 -0.92 -1.93 8.80
C MET A 122 -0.02 -2.69 9.77
N VAL A 123 0.80 -3.56 9.21
CA VAL A 123 1.74 -4.37 9.97
C VAL A 123 3.14 -4.03 9.47
N LYS A 124 4.03 -3.70 10.41
CA LYS A 124 5.42 -3.43 10.09
C LYS A 124 6.13 -4.75 9.83
N VAL A 125 6.79 -4.85 8.68
CA VAL A 125 7.66 -6.00 8.41
C VAL A 125 9.09 -5.50 8.41
N PRO A 126 10.05 -6.29 8.96
CA PRO A 126 11.46 -5.91 8.90
C PRO A 126 11.93 -5.97 7.45
N GLY A 127 12.62 -4.95 7.01
CA GLY A 127 13.23 -4.96 5.67
C GLY A 127 14.26 -6.07 5.58
N HIS A 128 14.32 -6.72 4.43
CA HIS A 128 15.30 -7.77 4.15
C HIS A 128 15.24 -8.92 5.16
N SER A 129 14.04 -9.25 5.60
CA SER A 129 13.85 -10.28 6.62
C SER A 129 13.65 -11.67 6.04
N GLY A 130 13.67 -11.81 4.72
CA GLY A 130 13.47 -13.11 4.08
C GLY A 130 12.01 -13.49 3.91
N ILE A 131 11.07 -12.59 4.18
CA ILE A 131 9.66 -12.83 3.91
C ILE A 131 9.44 -12.78 2.40
N PRO A 132 9.02 -13.90 1.77
CA PRO A 132 8.96 -13.95 0.30
C PRO A 132 8.10 -12.88 -0.33
N GLU A 133 6.94 -12.60 0.24
CA GLU A 133 6.03 -11.59 -0.32
C GLU A 133 6.60 -10.19 -0.22
N ASN A 134 7.29 -9.89 0.90
CA ASN A 134 7.90 -8.58 1.07
C ASN A 134 9.04 -8.39 0.07
N GLU A 135 9.84 -9.43 -0.14
CA GLU A 135 10.94 -9.35 -1.09
C GLU A 135 10.46 -9.27 -2.52
N LEU A 136 9.35 -9.95 -2.83
CA LEU A 136 8.77 -9.85 -4.16
C LEU A 136 8.22 -8.45 -4.40
N ALA A 137 7.55 -7.86 -3.41
CA ALA A 137 7.05 -6.48 -3.55
C ALA A 137 8.20 -5.51 -3.83
N ASP A 138 9.34 -5.71 -3.16
CA ASP A 138 10.52 -4.89 -3.41
C ASP A 138 11.00 -5.03 -4.86
N ARG A 139 11.11 -6.26 -5.35
CA ARG A 139 11.53 -6.50 -6.73
C ARG A 139 10.57 -5.90 -7.74
N LEU A 140 9.28 -6.00 -7.48
CA LEU A 140 8.26 -5.45 -8.37
C LEU A 140 8.35 -3.92 -8.41
N ALA A 141 8.64 -3.29 -7.28
CA ALA A 141 8.80 -1.83 -7.22
C ALA A 141 9.99 -1.39 -8.05
N VAL A 142 11.12 -2.08 -7.92
CA VAL A 142 12.32 -1.75 -8.68
C VAL A 142 12.12 -2.01 -10.17
N GLN A 143 11.44 -3.10 -10.52
CA GLN A 143 11.13 -3.43 -11.91
C GLN A 143 10.33 -2.32 -12.59
N ALA A 144 9.41 -1.71 -11.87
CA ALA A 144 8.57 -0.66 -12.43
C ALA A 144 9.42 0.53 -12.91
N ILE A 145 10.48 0.82 -12.18
CA ILE A 145 11.37 1.92 -12.54
C ILE A 145 12.22 1.56 -13.75
N SER A 146 12.78 0.35 -13.76
CA SER A 146 13.61 -0.12 -14.86
C SER A 146 12.84 -0.16 -16.17
N ALA A 147 11.60 -0.66 -16.13
CA ALA A 147 10.75 -0.75 -17.31
C ALA A 147 10.39 0.63 -17.87
N ASN A 148 10.39 1.65 -17.01
CA ASN A 148 9.98 3.00 -17.37
C ASN A 148 11.15 3.90 -17.76
N SER A 149 12.38 3.41 -17.65
CA SER A 149 13.56 4.24 -17.91
C SER A 149 14.09 4.09 -19.34
N ASP A 150 13.41 3.36 -20.19
CA ASP A 150 13.77 3.23 -21.61
C ASP A 150 13.19 4.37 -22.46
#